data_96b65300c812ffc8564df50569b738b0
#
_entry.id   96b65300c812ffc8564df50569b738b0
#
_cell.length_a   1.000
_cell.length_b   1.000
_cell.length_c   1.000
_cell.angle_alpha   90.00
_cell.angle_beta   90.00
_cell.angle_gamma   90.00
#
_symmetry.space_group_name_H-M   'P 1'
#
loop_
_entity.id
_entity.type
_entity.pdbx_description
1 polymer ?
#
loop_
_entity_poly.entity_id
_entity_poly.type
_entity_poly.pdbx_seq_one_letter_code
_entity_poly.pdbx_strand_id
1 'polypeptide(L)'
;MLSDNLKKVFLSEKNCLKDIIGQEIAKEQLKSALIMNRHIIIVGPPGIGKTTLAKNIAKLLPKQKLVDCAYHCNPENPICPDCKSKINSNKKLKLVEVSGEKRFVRIQGSPDLTAEDLIGDIDPIKAMRFGPLSLEAFTPGKIFKANNGVLFFDELNRCPEKLQNALLQVLEERKATIGSYDIDLNANFIFIGTMNPKDSSTEKVSDVFIDRFDLVYMNYPENPETEKEIIKAKGKKILEFPKELLNLIVYFIRSLREDDRLEKLPSIRASIGLYERAQANALVNGRKNVCFNDIKDAVVSVLSHRIKLKPSSKYLISPEKFIEEEFEKLVDSRFSELKSEKGGLP
;
A
#
# COMPACT_ATOMS: atom_id res chain seq x y z
N MET A 1 24.96 -4.49 3.22
CA MET A 1 23.61 -4.54 3.84
C MET A 1 22.58 -3.99 2.86
N LEU A 2 21.26 -4.21 3.07
CA LEU A 2 20.20 -3.65 2.19
C LEU A 2 20.21 -2.12 2.20
N SER A 3 20.43 -1.51 3.37
CA SER A 3 20.57 -0.08 3.56
C SER A 3 21.71 0.55 2.75
N ASP A 4 22.86 -0.12 2.62
CA ASP A 4 23.99 0.39 1.85
C ASP A 4 23.68 0.46 0.35
N ASN A 5 22.90 -0.51 -0.14
CA ASN A 5 22.45 -0.49 -1.52
C ASN A 5 21.50 0.67 -1.79
N LEU A 6 20.52 0.89 -0.90
CA LEU A 6 19.60 2.02 -1.00
C LEU A 6 20.31 3.36 -0.86
N LYS A 7 21.26 3.47 0.08
CA LYS A 7 22.08 4.67 0.26
C LYS A 7 22.78 5.07 -1.05
N LYS A 8 23.40 4.12 -1.75
CA LYS A 8 24.03 4.39 -3.04
C LYS A 8 23.02 4.94 -4.06
N VAL A 9 21.85 4.33 -4.18
CA VAL A 9 20.80 4.76 -5.11
C VAL A 9 20.27 6.16 -4.73
N PHE A 10 19.96 6.41 -3.46
CA PHE A 10 19.43 7.69 -3.00
C PHE A 10 20.42 8.86 -3.17
N LEU A 11 21.72 8.59 -3.06
CA LEU A 11 22.76 9.60 -3.27
C LEU A 11 23.06 9.83 -4.76
N SER A 12 22.94 8.81 -5.60
CA SER A 12 23.22 8.93 -7.04
C SER A 12 22.03 9.50 -7.83
N GLU A 13 20.78 9.25 -7.42
CA GLU A 13 19.58 9.66 -8.14
C GLU A 13 18.62 10.43 -7.23
N LYS A 14 18.58 11.76 -7.38
CA LYS A 14 17.70 12.62 -6.57
C LYS A 14 16.22 12.24 -6.67
N ASN A 15 15.74 11.85 -7.85
CA ASN A 15 14.34 11.51 -8.10
C ASN A 15 14.16 10.02 -8.40
N CYS A 16 14.56 9.16 -7.48
CA CYS A 16 14.43 7.71 -7.62
C CYS A 16 13.00 7.16 -7.37
N LEU A 17 12.10 7.96 -6.76
CA LEU A 17 10.73 7.57 -6.41
C LEU A 17 9.70 8.19 -7.37
N LYS A 18 9.93 8.07 -8.68
CA LYS A 18 9.15 8.73 -9.76
C LYS A 18 7.68 8.30 -9.85
N ASP A 19 7.36 7.08 -9.41
CA ASP A 19 5.98 6.56 -9.45
C ASP A 19 5.06 7.26 -8.45
N ILE A 20 5.61 8.03 -7.50
CA ILE A 20 4.88 8.82 -6.52
C ILE A 20 4.96 10.30 -6.93
N ILE A 21 3.81 10.86 -7.24
CA ILE A 21 3.68 12.27 -7.62
C ILE A 21 3.39 13.07 -6.35
N GLY A 22 4.15 14.14 -6.13
CA GLY A 22 4.13 14.89 -4.87
C GLY A 22 4.73 14.11 -3.70
N GLN A 23 4.29 14.42 -2.47
CA GLN A 23 4.73 13.76 -1.22
C GLN A 23 6.23 13.95 -0.93
N GLU A 24 6.80 15.11 -1.26
CA GLU A 24 8.25 15.31 -1.18
C GLU A 24 8.78 15.14 0.25
N ILE A 25 8.05 15.66 1.26
CA ILE A 25 8.42 15.50 2.67
C ILE A 25 8.44 14.01 3.07
N ALA A 26 7.40 13.26 2.68
CA ALA A 26 7.32 11.83 2.99
C ALA A 26 8.45 11.04 2.29
N LYS A 27 8.81 11.39 1.06
CA LYS A 27 9.92 10.78 0.34
C LYS A 27 11.26 11.02 1.04
N GLU A 28 11.50 12.25 1.50
CA GLU A 28 12.76 12.60 2.21
C GLU A 28 12.85 11.91 3.58
N GLN A 29 11.76 11.90 4.36
CA GLN A 29 11.68 11.16 5.61
C GLN A 29 11.94 9.67 5.41
N LEU A 30 11.31 9.07 4.41
CA LEU A 30 11.50 7.67 4.06
C LEU A 30 12.96 7.36 3.69
N LYS A 31 13.59 8.18 2.84
CA LYS A 31 14.99 8.00 2.44
C LYS A 31 15.92 8.06 3.64
N SER A 32 15.77 9.07 4.51
CA SER A 32 16.62 9.25 5.68
C SER A 32 16.52 8.06 6.65
N ALA A 33 15.31 7.61 6.94
CA ALA A 33 15.07 6.44 7.80
C ALA A 33 15.70 5.16 7.22
N LEU A 34 15.52 4.91 5.91
CA LEU A 34 16.06 3.70 5.26
C LEU A 34 17.61 3.70 5.17
N ILE A 35 18.24 4.86 5.02
CA ILE A 35 19.72 4.99 5.10
C ILE A 35 20.23 4.55 6.47
N MET A 36 19.50 4.87 7.52
CA MET A 36 19.83 4.48 8.89
C MET A 36 19.33 3.07 9.27
N ASN A 37 18.86 2.30 8.28
CA ASN A 37 18.32 0.94 8.47
C ASN A 37 17.18 0.88 9.50
N ARG A 38 16.37 1.95 9.58
CA ARG A 38 15.20 2.00 10.46
C ARG A 38 14.01 1.30 9.79
N HIS A 39 13.18 0.68 10.60
CA HIS A 39 11.88 0.18 10.19
C HIS A 39 10.86 1.32 10.16
N ILE A 40 9.89 1.27 9.24
CA ILE A 40 9.03 2.42 8.93
C ILE A 40 7.56 2.03 8.99
N ILE A 41 6.74 2.93 9.50
CA ILE A 41 5.28 2.88 9.34
C ILE A 41 4.82 4.10 8.53
N ILE A 42 4.19 3.86 7.38
CA ILE A 42 3.60 4.91 6.56
C ILE A 42 2.17 5.17 7.04
N VAL A 43 1.96 6.36 7.58
CA VAL A 43 0.69 6.80 8.16
C VAL A 43 -0.05 7.68 7.15
N GLY A 44 -1.33 7.41 6.94
CA GLY A 44 -2.15 8.30 6.11
C GLY A 44 -3.44 7.66 5.60
N PRO A 45 -4.33 8.46 4.97
CA PRO A 45 -5.62 7.99 4.50
C PRO A 45 -5.49 6.91 3.41
N PRO A 46 -6.56 6.15 3.14
CA PRO A 46 -6.54 5.12 2.10
C PRO A 46 -6.40 5.75 0.71
N GLY A 47 -5.76 5.02 -0.22
CA GLY A 47 -5.69 5.39 -1.64
C GLY A 47 -4.72 6.51 -2.01
N ILE A 48 -3.83 6.94 -1.11
CA ILE A 48 -2.81 7.98 -1.38
C ILE A 48 -1.49 7.45 -1.93
N GLY A 49 -1.36 6.13 -2.13
CA GLY A 49 -0.16 5.55 -2.74
C GLY A 49 0.83 4.90 -1.77
N LYS A 50 0.46 4.62 -0.52
CA LYS A 50 1.34 3.95 0.48
C LYS A 50 1.96 2.65 -0.05
N THR A 51 1.14 1.76 -0.58
CA THR A 51 1.60 0.48 -1.18
C THR A 51 2.50 0.72 -2.41
N THR A 52 2.21 1.75 -3.20
CA THR A 52 3.05 2.11 -4.36
C THR A 52 4.41 2.58 -3.90
N LEU A 53 4.48 3.40 -2.85
CA LEU A 53 5.73 3.88 -2.27
C LEU A 53 6.60 2.71 -1.79
N ALA A 54 6.01 1.75 -1.04
CA ALA A 54 6.73 0.56 -0.58
C ALA A 54 7.24 -0.32 -1.75
N LYS A 55 6.43 -0.49 -2.81
CA LYS A 55 6.87 -1.22 -4.01
C LYS A 55 8.02 -0.53 -4.73
N ASN A 56 8.03 0.81 -4.76
CA ASN A 56 9.16 1.55 -5.34
C ASN A 56 10.47 1.27 -4.60
N ILE A 57 10.44 1.18 -3.26
CA ILE A 57 11.64 0.80 -2.49
C ILE A 57 12.14 -0.58 -2.90
N ALA A 58 11.26 -1.55 -3.08
CA ALA A 58 11.66 -2.87 -3.56
C ALA A 58 12.28 -2.83 -4.96
N LYS A 59 11.74 -1.99 -5.89
CA LYS A 59 12.29 -1.79 -7.24
C LYS A 59 13.72 -1.22 -7.21
N LEU A 60 14.03 -0.39 -6.23
CA LEU A 60 15.36 0.22 -6.07
C LEU A 60 16.42 -0.76 -5.56
N LEU A 61 16.03 -1.90 -5.00
CA LEU A 61 16.97 -2.92 -4.56
C LEU A 61 17.64 -3.58 -5.79
N PRO A 62 18.98 -3.73 -5.80
CA PRO A 62 19.69 -4.33 -6.91
C PRO A 62 19.32 -5.79 -7.09
N LYS A 63 19.48 -6.29 -8.30
CA LYS A 63 19.45 -7.72 -8.56
C LYS A 63 20.55 -8.43 -7.78
N GLN A 64 20.25 -9.60 -7.25
CA GLN A 64 21.20 -10.41 -6.48
C GLN A 64 21.17 -11.85 -6.95
N LYS A 65 22.35 -12.50 -6.93
CA LYS A 65 22.47 -13.95 -7.15
C LYS A 65 22.14 -14.66 -5.83
N LEU A 66 20.98 -15.29 -5.79
CA LEU A 66 20.46 -15.99 -4.62
C LEU A 66 20.13 -17.43 -4.97
N VAL A 67 19.94 -18.26 -3.96
CA VAL A 67 19.53 -19.66 -4.16
C VAL A 67 18.13 -19.71 -4.75
N ASP A 68 17.91 -20.59 -5.71
CA ASP A 68 16.59 -20.88 -6.31
C ASP A 68 15.72 -21.63 -5.30
N CYS A 69 15.24 -20.89 -4.30
CA CYS A 69 14.35 -21.38 -3.23
C CYS A 69 13.33 -20.30 -2.87
N ALA A 70 12.26 -20.68 -2.18
CA ALA A 70 11.16 -19.79 -1.80
C ALA A 70 11.57 -18.66 -0.83
N TYR A 71 12.76 -18.73 -0.24
CA TYR A 71 13.24 -17.83 0.81
C TYR A 71 14.44 -16.99 0.37
N HIS A 72 14.76 -16.97 -0.91
CA HIS A 72 15.86 -16.18 -1.48
C HIS A 72 17.14 -16.26 -0.62
N CYS A 73 17.54 -17.48 -0.26
CA CYS A 73 18.70 -17.70 0.60
C CYS A 73 19.98 -17.16 -0.02
N ASN A 74 20.83 -16.56 0.81
CA ASN A 74 22.22 -16.29 0.42
C ASN A 74 22.95 -17.64 0.32
N PRO A 75 23.69 -17.93 -0.75
CA PRO A 75 24.42 -19.17 -0.90
C PRO A 75 25.45 -19.41 0.19
N GLU A 76 26.06 -18.36 0.74
CA GLU A 76 27.05 -18.44 1.81
C GLU A 76 26.43 -18.69 3.21
N ASN A 77 25.21 -18.19 3.42
CA ASN A 77 24.52 -18.32 4.72
C ASN A 77 23.01 -18.55 4.48
N PRO A 78 22.59 -19.77 4.13
CA PRO A 78 21.20 -20.09 3.90
C PRO A 78 20.39 -20.11 5.21
N ILE A 79 19.16 -19.60 5.13
CA ILE A 79 18.25 -19.53 6.28
C ILE A 79 17.24 -20.68 6.31
N CYS A 80 16.84 -21.22 5.18
CA CYS A 80 15.82 -22.26 5.13
C CYS A 80 16.38 -23.67 5.35
N PRO A 81 15.57 -24.58 5.94
CA PRO A 81 15.99 -25.96 6.23
C PRO A 81 16.51 -26.73 5.02
N ASP A 82 15.80 -26.60 3.87
CA ASP A 82 16.17 -27.33 2.64
C ASP A 82 17.54 -26.94 2.10
N CYS A 83 17.86 -25.64 2.13
CA CYS A 83 19.17 -25.16 1.67
C CYS A 83 20.27 -25.57 2.65
N LYS A 84 20.02 -25.50 3.96
CA LYS A 84 20.95 -25.98 4.99
C LYS A 84 21.24 -27.48 4.84
N SER A 85 20.20 -28.29 4.67
CA SER A 85 20.34 -29.74 4.46
C SER A 85 21.14 -30.08 3.20
N LYS A 86 20.93 -29.34 2.08
CA LYS A 86 21.70 -29.50 0.84
C LYS A 86 23.18 -29.21 1.05
N ILE A 87 23.53 -28.12 1.77
CA ILE A 87 24.92 -27.78 2.09
C ILE A 87 25.56 -28.89 2.96
N ASN A 88 24.87 -29.30 4.01
CA ASN A 88 25.36 -30.38 4.91
C ASN A 88 25.60 -31.70 4.16
N SER A 89 24.83 -31.92 3.09
CA SER A 89 24.99 -33.11 2.21
C SER A 89 25.95 -32.86 1.03
N ASN A 90 26.75 -31.79 1.04
CA ASN A 90 27.67 -31.39 -0.03
C ASN A 90 27.01 -31.29 -1.43
N LYS A 91 25.69 -30.99 -1.49
CA LYS A 91 24.97 -30.79 -2.74
C LYS A 91 25.09 -29.34 -3.20
N LYS A 92 25.33 -29.14 -4.49
CA LYS A 92 25.38 -27.78 -5.09
C LYS A 92 24.02 -27.09 -5.03
N LEU A 93 24.03 -25.84 -4.61
CA LEU A 93 22.84 -24.97 -4.64
C LEU A 93 22.71 -24.34 -6.06
N LYS A 94 21.51 -24.40 -6.63
CA LYS A 94 21.19 -23.71 -7.87
C LYS A 94 21.00 -22.23 -7.58
N LEU A 95 21.74 -21.36 -8.29
CA LEU A 95 21.68 -19.91 -8.14
C LEU A 95 20.88 -19.28 -9.27
N VAL A 96 20.08 -18.27 -8.94
CA VAL A 96 19.30 -17.46 -9.87
C VAL A 96 19.45 -15.99 -9.57
N GLU A 97 19.33 -15.15 -10.59
CA GLU A 97 19.32 -13.71 -10.40
C GLU A 97 17.91 -13.25 -10.05
N VAL A 98 17.74 -12.65 -8.86
CA VAL A 98 16.44 -12.22 -8.33
C VAL A 98 16.42 -10.70 -8.24
N SER A 99 15.41 -10.06 -8.89
CA SER A 99 15.19 -8.61 -8.79
C SER A 99 14.61 -8.23 -7.43
N GLY A 100 14.76 -6.96 -7.05
CA GLY A 100 14.17 -6.45 -5.80
C GLY A 100 12.65 -6.59 -5.75
N GLU A 101 11.96 -6.43 -6.89
CA GLU A 101 10.50 -6.62 -6.97
C GLU A 101 10.05 -8.04 -6.59
N LYS A 102 10.80 -9.06 -6.98
CA LYS A 102 10.52 -10.46 -6.62
C LYS A 102 10.76 -10.74 -5.13
N ARG A 103 11.46 -9.86 -4.44
CA ARG A 103 11.74 -9.92 -3.00
C ARG A 103 10.83 -8.99 -2.18
N PHE A 104 9.70 -8.57 -2.77
CA PHE A 104 8.64 -7.81 -2.10
C PHE A 104 7.57 -8.76 -1.61
N VAL A 105 7.47 -8.93 -0.31
CA VAL A 105 6.45 -9.77 0.33
C VAL A 105 5.40 -8.89 0.98
N ARG A 106 4.14 -9.02 0.55
CA ARG A 106 3.01 -8.31 1.13
C ARG A 106 2.25 -9.19 2.10
N ILE A 107 1.98 -8.63 3.27
CA ILE A 107 1.07 -9.16 4.28
C ILE A 107 -0.08 -8.16 4.43
N GLN A 108 -1.30 -8.66 4.50
CA GLN A 108 -2.48 -7.87 4.78
C GLN A 108 -2.85 -8.07 6.25
N GLY A 109 -2.91 -6.98 7.01
CA GLY A 109 -3.40 -7.01 8.37
C GLY A 109 -4.86 -7.45 8.43
N SER A 110 -5.14 -8.39 9.31
CA SER A 110 -6.48 -8.96 9.56
C SER A 110 -6.54 -9.44 11.01
N PRO A 111 -7.74 -9.39 11.65
CA PRO A 111 -7.94 -10.00 12.97
C PRO A 111 -7.64 -11.51 13.02
N ASP A 112 -7.78 -12.20 11.88
CA ASP A 112 -7.57 -13.64 11.75
C ASP A 112 -6.12 -14.03 11.48
N LEU A 113 -5.23 -13.04 11.29
CA LEU A 113 -3.82 -13.32 11.00
C LEU A 113 -3.12 -13.83 12.26
N THR A 114 -2.40 -14.95 12.13
CA THR A 114 -1.72 -15.62 13.25
C THR A 114 -0.20 -15.43 13.22
N ALA A 115 0.46 -15.75 14.33
CA ALA A 115 1.91 -15.72 14.41
C ALA A 115 2.54 -16.79 13.49
N GLU A 116 1.88 -17.92 13.37
CA GLU A 116 2.28 -19.04 12.50
C GLU A 116 2.30 -18.64 11.02
N ASP A 117 1.33 -17.83 10.57
CA ASP A 117 1.31 -17.29 9.21
C ASP A 117 2.54 -16.42 8.89
N LEU A 118 3.02 -15.68 9.88
CA LEU A 118 4.16 -14.77 9.74
C LEU A 118 5.50 -15.48 9.91
N ILE A 119 5.65 -16.19 10.99
CA ILE A 119 6.92 -16.78 11.42
C ILE A 119 7.08 -18.17 10.80
N GLY A 120 6.00 -18.94 10.78
CA GLY A 120 5.98 -20.33 10.32
C GLY A 120 5.46 -21.28 11.39
N ASP A 121 5.36 -22.54 11.03
CA ASP A 121 4.78 -23.59 11.88
C ASP A 121 5.53 -24.90 11.73
N ILE A 122 5.30 -25.81 12.66
CA ILE A 122 5.82 -27.17 12.60
C ILE A 122 4.90 -28.02 11.71
N ASP A 123 5.45 -28.56 10.63
CA ASP A 123 4.75 -29.48 9.73
C ASP A 123 4.57 -30.83 10.44
N PRO A 124 3.33 -31.26 10.74
CA PRO A 124 3.09 -32.49 11.49
C PRO A 124 3.66 -33.75 10.81
N ILE A 125 3.63 -33.81 9.49
CA ILE A 125 4.12 -34.96 8.71
C ILE A 125 5.64 -35.02 8.80
N LYS A 126 6.32 -33.90 8.68
CA LYS A 126 7.77 -33.83 8.84
C LYS A 126 8.21 -34.08 10.28
N ALA A 127 7.42 -33.59 11.25
CA ALA A 127 7.67 -33.82 12.67
C ALA A 127 7.61 -35.30 13.03
N MET A 128 6.69 -36.05 12.45
CA MET A 128 6.64 -37.51 12.63
C MET A 128 7.86 -38.24 12.03
N ARG A 129 8.43 -37.71 10.94
CA ARG A 129 9.56 -38.32 10.25
C ARG A 129 10.92 -37.94 10.81
N PHE A 130 11.11 -36.69 11.19
CA PHE A 130 12.40 -36.12 11.59
C PHE A 130 12.49 -35.78 13.08
N GLY A 131 11.38 -35.91 13.79
CA GLY A 131 11.20 -35.45 15.17
C GLY A 131 10.64 -34.00 15.22
N PRO A 132 9.79 -33.69 16.22
CA PRO A 132 9.13 -32.37 16.34
C PRO A 132 10.12 -31.23 16.58
N LEU A 133 11.29 -31.53 17.17
CA LEU A 133 12.35 -30.57 17.47
C LEU A 133 13.34 -30.35 16.31
N SER A 134 13.15 -31.06 15.19
CA SER A 134 14.09 -30.93 14.08
C SER A 134 13.80 -29.70 13.24
N LEU A 135 14.86 -29.05 12.76
CA LEU A 135 14.74 -27.91 11.87
C LEU A 135 14.05 -28.28 10.54
N GLU A 136 14.14 -29.55 10.11
CA GLU A 136 13.47 -30.09 8.93
C GLU A 136 11.94 -30.13 9.09
N ALA A 137 11.43 -30.20 10.30
CA ALA A 137 9.99 -30.16 10.58
C ALA A 137 9.44 -28.73 10.53
N PHE A 138 10.29 -27.70 10.64
CA PHE A 138 9.86 -26.32 10.59
C PHE A 138 9.59 -25.87 9.15
N THR A 139 8.43 -25.26 8.93
CA THR A 139 8.05 -24.60 7.67
C THR A 139 8.06 -23.09 7.87
N PRO A 140 9.08 -22.37 7.36
CA PRO A 140 9.20 -20.93 7.57
C PRO A 140 8.05 -20.14 6.94
N GLY A 141 7.56 -19.12 7.65
CA GLY A 141 6.45 -18.27 7.25
C GLY A 141 6.83 -17.12 6.28
N LYS A 142 5.95 -16.12 6.20
CA LYS A 142 6.07 -15.01 5.24
C LYS A 142 7.28 -14.11 5.51
N ILE A 143 7.71 -13.95 6.76
CA ILE A 143 8.88 -13.14 7.13
C ILE A 143 10.15 -13.68 6.46
N PHE A 144 10.33 -14.99 6.44
CA PHE A 144 11.49 -15.62 5.79
C PHE A 144 11.47 -15.43 4.26
N LYS A 145 10.28 -15.33 3.63
CA LYS A 145 10.16 -15.06 2.19
C LYS A 145 10.61 -13.64 1.83
N ALA A 146 10.56 -12.71 2.79
CA ALA A 146 11.03 -11.33 2.60
C ALA A 146 12.55 -11.18 2.73
N ASN A 147 13.27 -12.27 2.98
CA ASN A 147 14.72 -12.24 3.14
C ASN A 147 15.42 -11.58 1.94
N ASN A 148 16.39 -10.72 2.24
CA ASN A 148 17.09 -9.86 1.28
C ASN A 148 16.18 -8.89 0.49
N GLY A 149 14.98 -8.58 1.01
CA GLY A 149 13.97 -7.78 0.34
C GLY A 149 13.20 -6.84 1.26
N VAL A 150 11.93 -6.64 0.92
CA VAL A 150 11.00 -5.78 1.66
C VAL A 150 9.82 -6.60 2.18
N LEU A 151 9.62 -6.55 3.49
CA LEU A 151 8.41 -7.02 4.15
C LEU A 151 7.43 -5.86 4.26
N PHE A 152 6.40 -5.88 3.45
CA PHE A 152 5.36 -4.84 3.45
C PHE A 152 4.12 -5.33 4.19
N PHE A 153 3.79 -4.65 5.28
CA PHE A 153 2.65 -4.99 6.13
C PHE A 153 1.54 -3.94 5.96
N ASP A 154 0.51 -4.27 5.21
CA ASP A 154 -0.60 -3.37 4.93
C ASP A 154 -1.66 -3.42 6.03
N GLU A 155 -2.17 -2.26 6.47
CA GLU A 155 -3.18 -2.13 7.52
C GLU A 155 -2.77 -2.80 8.86
N LEU A 156 -1.57 -2.46 9.33
CA LEU A 156 -0.97 -3.02 10.55
C LEU A 156 -1.87 -2.90 11.79
N ASN A 157 -2.62 -1.81 11.88
CA ASN A 157 -3.58 -1.55 12.96
C ASN A 157 -4.84 -2.44 12.94
N ARG A 158 -4.96 -3.40 12.01
CA ARG A 158 -6.00 -4.43 12.03
C ARG A 158 -5.54 -5.74 12.63
N CYS A 159 -4.29 -5.82 13.05
CA CYS A 159 -3.74 -7.03 13.63
C CYS A 159 -3.98 -7.10 15.13
N PRO A 160 -4.23 -8.30 15.69
CA PRO A 160 -4.31 -8.49 17.13
C PRO A 160 -3.03 -8.04 17.83
N GLU A 161 -3.15 -7.52 19.06
CA GLU A 161 -2.01 -7.06 19.87
C GLU A 161 -0.96 -8.18 20.07
N LYS A 162 -1.40 -9.42 20.25
CA LYS A 162 -0.51 -10.58 20.37
C LYS A 162 0.42 -10.72 19.15
N LEU A 163 -0.11 -10.44 17.95
CA LEU A 163 0.68 -10.49 16.72
C LEU A 163 1.64 -9.31 16.61
N GLN A 164 1.22 -8.11 17.04
CA GLN A 164 2.10 -6.96 17.10
C GLN A 164 3.30 -7.23 18.00
N ASN A 165 3.09 -7.82 19.18
CA ASN A 165 4.17 -8.20 20.11
C ASN A 165 5.11 -9.26 19.52
N ALA A 166 4.59 -10.27 18.82
CA ALA A 166 5.42 -11.25 18.12
C ALA A 166 6.28 -10.59 17.00
N LEU A 167 5.71 -9.62 16.27
CA LEU A 167 6.47 -8.85 15.29
C LEU A 167 7.59 -8.03 15.92
N LEU A 168 7.37 -7.42 17.09
CA LEU A 168 8.41 -6.67 17.79
C LEU A 168 9.60 -7.55 18.12
N GLN A 169 9.35 -8.72 18.71
CA GLN A 169 10.39 -9.69 19.03
C GLN A 169 11.23 -10.04 17.79
N VAL A 170 10.55 -10.31 16.67
CA VAL A 170 11.23 -10.63 15.41
C VAL A 170 12.08 -9.48 14.89
N LEU A 171 11.57 -8.23 14.97
CA LEU A 171 12.24 -7.07 14.41
C LEU A 171 13.45 -6.62 15.26
N GLU A 172 13.35 -6.73 16.58
CA GLU A 172 14.41 -6.30 17.50
C GLU A 172 15.41 -7.40 17.80
N GLU A 173 14.93 -8.54 18.25
CA GLU A 173 15.77 -9.62 18.76
C GLU A 173 16.20 -10.60 17.68
N ARG A 174 15.53 -10.57 16.51
CA ARG A 174 15.66 -11.55 15.42
C ARG A 174 15.41 -12.97 15.90
N LYS A 175 14.54 -13.10 16.87
CA LYS A 175 14.09 -14.36 17.46
C LYS A 175 12.57 -14.45 17.40
N ALA A 176 12.05 -15.64 17.37
CA ALA A 176 10.62 -15.91 17.52
C ALA A 176 10.41 -17.16 18.32
N THR A 177 9.42 -17.14 19.19
CA THR A 177 8.97 -18.31 19.93
C THR A 177 7.74 -18.90 19.26
N ILE A 178 7.82 -20.15 18.82
CA ILE A 178 6.69 -20.89 18.24
C ILE A 178 6.39 -22.07 19.16
N GLY A 179 5.25 -22.00 19.86
CA GLY A 179 4.93 -22.98 20.89
C GLY A 179 5.98 -23.01 21.99
N SER A 180 6.73 -24.10 22.10
CA SER A 180 7.82 -24.25 23.07
C SER A 180 9.23 -24.08 22.48
N TYR A 181 9.32 -23.59 21.23
CA TYR A 181 10.58 -23.52 20.49
C TYR A 181 11.00 -22.09 20.21
N ASP A 182 12.23 -21.76 20.55
CA ASP A 182 12.89 -20.52 20.14
C ASP A 182 13.55 -20.72 18.79
N ILE A 183 13.16 -19.92 17.80
CA ILE A 183 13.71 -19.96 16.45
C ILE A 183 14.49 -18.70 16.19
N ASP A 184 15.80 -18.83 15.93
CA ASP A 184 16.63 -17.72 15.49
C ASP A 184 16.28 -17.32 14.04
N LEU A 185 15.74 -16.13 13.88
CA LEU A 185 15.36 -15.56 12.59
C LEU A 185 16.54 -14.82 11.99
N ASN A 186 17.27 -15.46 11.09
CA ASN A 186 18.40 -14.83 10.39
C ASN A 186 17.97 -14.09 9.11
N ALA A 187 16.66 -13.82 8.94
CA ALA A 187 16.16 -13.10 7.77
C ALA A 187 16.54 -11.61 7.85
N ASN A 188 17.12 -11.10 6.78
CA ASN A 188 17.48 -9.69 6.63
C ASN A 188 16.49 -9.02 5.67
N PHE A 189 15.67 -8.11 6.16
CA PHE A 189 14.66 -7.41 5.37
C PHE A 189 14.41 -5.99 5.86
N ILE A 190 13.88 -5.16 4.98
CA ILE A 190 13.34 -3.84 5.32
C ILE A 190 11.86 -4.03 5.64
N PHE A 191 11.45 -3.63 6.85
CA PHE A 191 10.04 -3.62 7.22
C PHE A 191 9.41 -2.27 6.88
N ILE A 192 8.27 -2.30 6.17
CA ILE A 192 7.44 -1.13 5.89
C ILE A 192 6.00 -1.47 6.24
N GLY A 193 5.51 -0.92 7.35
CA GLY A 193 4.11 -1.01 7.73
C GLY A 193 3.26 0.11 7.13
N THR A 194 1.95 -0.08 7.05
CA THR A 194 1.00 1.00 6.78
C THR A 194 -0.07 1.08 7.85
N MET A 195 -0.51 2.29 8.15
CA MET A 195 -1.56 2.56 9.12
C MET A 195 -2.51 3.63 8.60
N ASN A 196 -3.81 3.48 8.88
CA ASN A 196 -4.79 4.52 8.68
C ASN A 196 -5.31 4.99 10.05
N PRO A 197 -4.93 6.18 10.53
CA PRO A 197 -5.28 6.62 11.88
C PRO A 197 -6.77 6.92 12.08
N LYS A 198 -7.53 7.08 10.98
CA LYS A 198 -8.98 7.38 11.02
C LYS A 198 -9.86 6.14 10.81
N ASP A 199 -9.30 4.94 10.83
CA ASP A 199 -10.10 3.72 10.68
C ASP A 199 -10.66 3.31 12.03
N SER A 200 -11.97 3.49 12.20
CA SER A 200 -12.70 3.18 13.44
C SER A 200 -12.88 1.68 13.72
N SER A 201 -12.52 0.83 12.75
CA SER A 201 -12.63 -0.63 12.83
C SER A 201 -11.34 -1.31 13.27
N THR A 202 -10.39 -0.56 13.84
CA THR A 202 -9.06 -1.04 14.15
C THR A 202 -8.78 -1.09 15.64
N GLU A 203 -8.01 -2.05 16.09
CA GLU A 203 -7.41 -2.06 17.41
C GLU A 203 -6.38 -0.92 17.53
N LYS A 204 -6.25 -0.37 18.74
CA LYS A 204 -5.19 0.60 19.00
C LYS A 204 -3.85 -0.10 18.88
N VAL A 205 -3.00 0.38 17.98
CA VAL A 205 -1.59 -0.03 17.99
C VAL A 205 -0.97 0.53 19.27
N SER A 206 -0.28 -0.32 20.03
CA SER A 206 0.29 0.10 21.31
C SER A 206 1.38 1.15 21.10
N ASP A 207 1.48 2.12 22.01
CA ASP A 207 2.51 3.17 21.96
C ASP A 207 3.91 2.54 22.00
N VAL A 208 4.08 1.46 22.74
CA VAL A 208 5.31 0.66 22.82
C VAL A 208 5.70 0.09 21.47
N PHE A 209 4.72 -0.32 20.66
CA PHE A 209 4.98 -0.80 19.30
C PHE A 209 5.39 0.35 18.37
N ILE A 210 4.67 1.46 18.40
CA ILE A 210 4.91 2.61 17.52
C ILE A 210 6.28 3.24 17.76
N ASP A 211 6.72 3.32 19.00
CA ASP A 211 8.00 3.95 19.41
C ASP A 211 9.25 3.33 18.74
N ARG A 212 9.12 2.12 18.22
CA ARG A 212 10.20 1.39 17.57
C ARG A 212 10.34 1.66 16.07
N PHE A 213 9.44 2.46 15.51
CA PHE A 213 9.38 2.76 14.09
C PHE A 213 9.53 4.25 13.82
N ASP A 214 10.11 4.57 12.69
CA ASP A 214 10.02 5.92 12.14
C ASP A 214 8.69 6.08 11.41
N LEU A 215 7.93 7.12 11.74
CA LEU A 215 6.64 7.41 11.11
C LEU A 215 6.84 8.31 9.89
N VAL A 216 6.29 7.91 8.77
CA VAL A 216 6.27 8.70 7.53
C VAL A 216 4.83 9.05 7.20
N TYR A 217 4.51 10.34 7.24
CA TYR A 217 3.15 10.82 7.01
C TYR A 217 2.91 11.14 5.55
N MET A 218 1.89 10.52 4.97
CA MET A 218 1.38 10.84 3.63
C MET A 218 -0.02 11.45 3.74
N ASN A 219 -0.22 12.57 3.05
CA ASN A 219 -1.49 13.31 3.04
C ASN A 219 -2.10 13.36 1.63
N TYR A 220 -3.33 13.86 1.52
CA TYR A 220 -3.89 14.22 0.23
C TYR A 220 -3.03 15.30 -0.44
N PRO A 221 -3.01 15.37 -1.80
CA PRO A 221 -2.28 16.40 -2.51
C PRO A 221 -2.70 17.80 -2.05
N GLU A 222 -1.71 18.67 -1.73
CA GLU A 222 -1.97 20.02 -1.24
C GLU A 222 -2.63 20.90 -2.32
N ASN A 223 -2.20 20.75 -3.56
CA ASN A 223 -2.73 21.56 -4.66
C ASN A 223 -3.50 20.73 -5.69
N PRO A 224 -4.48 21.35 -6.40
CA PRO A 224 -5.29 20.68 -7.41
C PRO A 224 -4.47 20.15 -8.60
N GLU A 225 -3.38 20.81 -8.97
CA GLU A 225 -2.57 20.43 -10.14
C GLU A 225 -1.90 19.07 -9.91
N THR A 226 -1.34 18.84 -8.71
CA THR A 226 -0.77 17.55 -8.34
C THR A 226 -1.81 16.43 -8.42
N GLU A 227 -3.06 16.69 -7.98
CA GLU A 227 -4.13 15.69 -8.10
C GLU A 227 -4.49 15.39 -9.56
N LYS A 228 -4.54 16.41 -10.43
CA LYS A 228 -4.74 16.23 -11.89
C LYS A 228 -3.61 15.41 -12.52
N GLU A 229 -2.37 15.66 -12.13
CA GLU A 229 -1.22 14.86 -12.58
C GLU A 229 -1.37 13.40 -12.17
N ILE A 230 -1.76 13.12 -10.92
CA ILE A 230 -2.00 11.77 -10.44
C ILE A 230 -3.11 11.09 -11.24
N ILE A 231 -4.24 11.78 -11.48
CA ILE A 231 -5.35 11.25 -12.27
C ILE A 231 -4.88 10.86 -13.67
N LYS A 232 -4.15 11.76 -14.35
CA LYS A 232 -3.63 11.52 -15.71
C LYS A 232 -2.60 10.38 -15.75
N ALA A 233 -1.76 10.28 -14.73
CA ALA A 233 -0.69 9.28 -14.67
C ALA A 233 -1.18 7.88 -14.27
N LYS A 234 -2.26 7.79 -13.47
CA LYS A 234 -2.74 6.51 -12.90
C LYS A 234 -4.08 6.06 -13.46
N GLY A 235 -4.90 6.97 -13.95
CA GLY A 235 -6.17 6.65 -14.60
C GLY A 235 -5.98 6.14 -16.03
N LYS A 236 -6.86 5.26 -16.46
CA LYS A 236 -6.88 4.78 -17.86
C LYS A 236 -7.37 5.90 -18.77
N LYS A 237 -6.53 6.31 -19.71
CA LYS A 237 -6.94 7.24 -20.78
C LYS A 237 -7.46 6.40 -21.96
N ILE A 238 -8.75 6.60 -22.29
CA ILE A 238 -9.41 5.95 -23.43
C ILE A 238 -9.82 7.02 -24.46
N LEU A 239 -10.29 8.16 -23.95
CA LEU A 239 -10.72 9.30 -24.76
C LEU A 239 -9.95 10.57 -24.37
N GLU A 240 -10.03 11.60 -25.22
CA GLU A 240 -9.59 12.92 -24.81
C GLU A 240 -10.54 13.47 -23.73
N PHE A 241 -9.94 13.99 -22.67
CA PHE A 241 -10.68 14.49 -21.52
C PHE A 241 -10.51 16.02 -21.43
N PRO A 242 -11.57 16.80 -21.58
CA PRO A 242 -11.52 18.24 -21.50
C PRO A 242 -10.92 18.73 -20.16
N LYS A 243 -10.09 19.75 -20.22
CA LYS A 243 -9.40 20.30 -19.05
C LYS A 243 -10.37 20.85 -18.01
N GLU A 244 -11.44 21.47 -18.47
CA GLU A 244 -12.50 22.05 -17.65
C GLU A 244 -13.25 20.98 -16.87
N LEU A 245 -13.56 19.85 -17.51
CA LEU A 245 -14.19 18.71 -16.86
C LEU A 245 -13.26 17.99 -15.87
N LEU A 246 -11.96 17.95 -16.14
CA LEU A 246 -10.99 17.45 -15.18
C LEU A 246 -10.88 18.38 -13.95
N ASN A 247 -10.94 19.69 -14.17
CA ASN A 247 -11.02 20.68 -13.09
C ASN A 247 -12.25 20.44 -12.23
N LEU A 248 -13.42 20.27 -12.84
CA LEU A 248 -14.67 19.99 -12.14
C LEU A 248 -14.52 18.78 -11.20
N ILE A 249 -14.01 17.65 -11.71
CA ILE A 249 -13.80 16.45 -10.89
C ILE A 249 -12.91 16.74 -9.68
N VAL A 250 -11.76 17.38 -9.91
CA VAL A 250 -10.79 17.65 -8.85
C VAL A 250 -11.36 18.60 -7.81
N TYR A 251 -11.98 19.70 -8.23
CA TYR A 251 -12.58 20.65 -7.29
C TYR A 251 -13.73 20.03 -6.51
N PHE A 252 -14.57 19.20 -7.13
CA PHE A 252 -15.64 18.52 -6.44
C PHE A 252 -15.14 17.54 -5.36
N ILE A 253 -14.16 16.71 -5.68
CA ILE A 253 -13.59 15.78 -4.70
C ILE A 253 -12.90 16.53 -3.56
N ARG A 254 -12.26 17.66 -3.85
CA ARG A 254 -11.62 18.49 -2.83
C ARG A 254 -12.65 19.16 -1.92
N SER A 255 -13.73 19.71 -2.48
CA SER A 255 -14.82 20.31 -1.67
C SER A 255 -15.44 19.28 -0.71
N LEU A 256 -15.63 18.04 -1.16
CA LEU A 256 -16.10 16.97 -0.29
C LEU A 256 -15.09 16.63 0.84
N ARG A 257 -13.79 16.77 0.62
CA ARG A 257 -12.77 16.54 1.68
C ARG A 257 -12.75 17.63 2.73
N GLU A 258 -13.21 18.82 2.39
CA GLU A 258 -13.31 19.97 3.29
C GLU A 258 -14.68 20.06 4.00
N ASP A 259 -15.62 19.16 3.66
CA ASP A 259 -16.97 19.16 4.20
C ASP A 259 -17.03 18.49 5.59
N ASP A 260 -17.36 19.29 6.58
CA ASP A 260 -17.44 18.83 7.98
C ASP A 260 -18.56 17.81 8.26
N ARG A 261 -19.52 17.65 7.36
CA ARG A 261 -20.58 16.65 7.46
C ARG A 261 -20.09 15.23 7.19
N LEU A 262 -18.90 15.07 6.62
CA LEU A 262 -18.31 13.79 6.29
C LEU A 262 -17.41 13.26 7.42
N GLU A 263 -17.65 12.00 7.79
CA GLU A 263 -16.78 11.19 8.66
C GLU A 263 -15.68 10.51 7.85
N LYS A 264 -16.05 9.91 6.69
CA LYS A 264 -15.11 9.29 5.76
C LYS A 264 -15.02 10.12 4.48
N LEU A 265 -13.83 10.57 4.18
CA LEU A 265 -13.53 11.42 3.03
C LEU A 265 -13.21 10.60 1.77
N PRO A 266 -13.57 11.11 0.58
CA PRO A 266 -13.25 10.45 -0.68
C PRO A 266 -11.73 10.46 -0.95
N SER A 267 -11.18 9.31 -1.30
CA SER A 267 -9.76 9.17 -1.65
C SER A 267 -9.48 9.57 -3.10
N ILE A 268 -8.20 9.63 -3.49
CA ILE A 268 -7.78 9.85 -4.89
C ILE A 268 -8.36 8.77 -5.83
N ARG A 269 -8.64 7.56 -5.32
CA ARG A 269 -9.35 6.54 -6.11
C ARG A 269 -10.74 7.00 -6.57
N ALA A 270 -11.37 7.92 -5.85
CA ALA A 270 -12.64 8.51 -6.26
C ALA A 270 -12.45 9.42 -7.48
N SER A 271 -11.44 10.29 -7.47
CA SER A 271 -11.10 11.18 -8.59
C SER A 271 -10.75 10.36 -9.86
N ILE A 272 -9.92 9.33 -9.69
CA ILE A 272 -9.57 8.40 -10.78
C ILE A 272 -10.81 7.66 -11.29
N GLY A 273 -11.67 7.17 -10.38
CA GLY A 273 -12.90 6.49 -10.74
C GLY A 273 -13.88 7.34 -11.54
N LEU A 274 -14.03 8.62 -11.20
CA LEU A 274 -14.86 9.55 -11.98
C LEU A 274 -14.26 9.81 -13.37
N TYR A 275 -12.94 10.03 -13.44
CA TYR A 275 -12.22 10.21 -14.70
C TYR A 275 -12.40 9.01 -15.66
N GLU A 276 -12.28 7.79 -15.15
CA GLU A 276 -12.43 6.57 -15.95
C GLU A 276 -13.88 6.30 -16.33
N ARG A 277 -14.83 6.47 -15.40
CA ARG A 277 -16.25 6.21 -15.65
C ARG A 277 -16.87 7.21 -16.60
N ALA A 278 -16.49 8.48 -16.53
CA ALA A 278 -16.96 9.48 -17.50
C ALA A 278 -16.53 9.14 -18.93
N GLN A 279 -15.30 8.66 -19.14
CA GLN A 279 -14.85 8.19 -20.45
C GLN A 279 -15.65 6.97 -20.93
N ALA A 280 -15.92 6.03 -20.01
CA ALA A 280 -16.73 4.86 -20.35
C ALA A 280 -18.17 5.24 -20.72
N ASN A 281 -18.79 6.19 -20.00
CA ASN A 281 -20.13 6.68 -20.31
C ASN A 281 -20.18 7.35 -21.70
N ALA A 282 -19.17 8.16 -22.05
CA ALA A 282 -19.08 8.75 -23.37
C ALA A 282 -19.00 7.67 -24.47
N LEU A 283 -18.20 6.63 -24.28
CA LEU A 283 -18.08 5.51 -25.22
C LEU A 283 -19.39 4.73 -25.39
N VAL A 284 -20.04 4.39 -24.28
CA VAL A 284 -21.33 3.66 -24.29
C VAL A 284 -22.40 4.47 -25.08
N ASN A 285 -22.33 5.80 -24.99
CA ASN A 285 -23.21 6.70 -25.73
C ASN A 285 -22.70 7.03 -27.16
N GLY A 286 -21.71 6.28 -27.66
CA GLY A 286 -21.19 6.43 -29.03
C GLY A 286 -20.39 7.71 -29.27
N ARG A 287 -19.95 8.43 -28.22
CA ARG A 287 -19.24 9.71 -28.33
C ARG A 287 -17.73 9.51 -28.27
N LYS A 288 -17.00 10.37 -28.98
CA LYS A 288 -15.54 10.39 -29.00
C LYS A 288 -14.94 11.33 -27.94
N ASN A 289 -15.76 12.22 -27.39
CA ASN A 289 -15.36 13.19 -26.37
C ASN A 289 -16.24 13.07 -25.14
N VAL A 290 -15.62 13.27 -23.98
CA VAL A 290 -16.35 13.31 -22.70
C VAL A 290 -17.09 14.63 -22.58
N CYS A 291 -18.34 14.59 -22.10
CA CYS A 291 -19.13 15.77 -21.79
C CYS A 291 -19.54 15.82 -20.31
N PHE A 292 -20.16 16.93 -19.91
CA PHE A 292 -20.62 17.14 -18.52
C PHE A 292 -21.54 16.04 -18.01
N ASN A 293 -22.51 15.60 -18.85
CA ASN A 293 -23.46 14.56 -18.44
C ASN A 293 -22.79 13.22 -18.11
N ASP A 294 -21.66 12.90 -18.75
CA ASP A 294 -20.93 11.66 -18.46
C ASP A 294 -20.38 11.63 -17.04
N ILE A 295 -19.98 12.80 -16.51
CA ILE A 295 -19.54 12.94 -15.12
C ILE A 295 -20.76 12.90 -14.20
N LYS A 296 -21.84 13.65 -14.52
CA LYS A 296 -23.07 13.71 -13.73
C LYS A 296 -23.64 12.30 -13.51
N ASP A 297 -23.74 11.49 -14.56
CA ASP A 297 -24.24 10.12 -14.50
C ASP A 297 -23.33 9.17 -13.68
N ALA A 298 -22.04 9.49 -13.56
CA ALA A 298 -21.08 8.68 -12.81
C ALA A 298 -20.97 9.07 -11.34
N VAL A 299 -21.26 10.32 -10.98
CA VAL A 299 -20.97 10.91 -9.68
C VAL A 299 -21.50 10.09 -8.51
N VAL A 300 -22.80 9.75 -8.50
CA VAL A 300 -23.43 9.02 -7.40
C VAL A 300 -22.86 7.61 -7.29
N SER A 301 -22.81 6.88 -8.39
CA SER A 301 -22.38 5.48 -8.40
C SER A 301 -20.91 5.29 -8.03
N VAL A 302 -20.08 6.30 -8.28
CA VAL A 302 -18.66 6.28 -7.94
C VAL A 302 -18.40 6.73 -6.50
N LEU A 303 -19.20 7.62 -5.95
CA LEU A 303 -18.88 8.29 -4.68
C LEU A 303 -19.68 7.81 -3.48
N SER A 304 -20.94 7.37 -3.62
CA SER A 304 -21.83 7.07 -2.51
C SER A 304 -21.22 6.09 -1.50
N HIS A 305 -20.58 5.03 -1.95
CA HIS A 305 -19.90 4.02 -1.12
C HIS A 305 -18.50 4.44 -0.64
N ARG A 306 -17.96 5.55 -1.14
CA ARG A 306 -16.62 6.06 -0.80
C ARG A 306 -16.63 7.14 0.26
N ILE A 307 -17.81 7.67 0.59
CA ILE A 307 -18.01 8.62 1.69
C ILE A 307 -18.79 7.98 2.83
N LYS A 308 -18.76 8.62 4.00
CA LYS A 308 -19.64 8.30 5.13
C LYS A 308 -20.04 9.60 5.80
N LEU A 309 -21.32 9.83 5.93
CA LEU A 309 -21.86 11.00 6.66
C LEU A 309 -21.70 10.80 8.16
N LYS A 310 -21.42 11.87 8.89
CA LYS A 310 -21.48 11.89 10.36
C LYS A 310 -22.89 11.55 10.86
N PRO A 311 -23.04 10.99 12.06
CA PRO A 311 -24.36 10.66 12.61
C PRO A 311 -25.36 11.80 12.56
N SER A 312 -24.93 13.04 12.86
CA SER A 312 -25.78 14.23 12.81
C SER A 312 -26.40 14.51 11.43
N SER A 313 -25.75 14.11 10.36
CA SER A 313 -26.20 14.35 8.98
C SER A 313 -26.84 13.12 8.35
N LYS A 314 -26.44 11.91 8.77
CA LYS A 314 -26.91 10.63 8.21
C LYS A 314 -28.42 10.43 8.36
N TYR A 315 -29.04 10.97 9.42
CA TYR A 315 -30.49 10.88 9.64
C TYR A 315 -31.30 11.86 8.79
N LEU A 316 -30.65 12.87 8.20
CA LEU A 316 -31.30 13.93 7.43
C LEU A 316 -31.28 13.68 5.94
N ILE A 317 -30.22 13.05 5.43
CA ILE A 317 -30.00 12.86 4.01
C ILE A 317 -29.25 11.56 3.73
N SER A 318 -29.59 10.88 2.63
CA SER A 318 -28.80 9.72 2.18
C SER A 318 -27.48 10.17 1.51
N PRO A 319 -26.44 9.32 1.50
CA PRO A 319 -25.18 9.63 0.81
C PRO A 319 -25.36 9.96 -0.67
N GLU A 320 -26.28 9.29 -1.36
CA GLU A 320 -26.60 9.50 -2.77
C GLU A 320 -27.13 10.92 -3.00
N LYS A 321 -28.17 11.28 -2.28
CA LYS A 321 -28.80 12.59 -2.37
C LYS A 321 -27.84 13.71 -1.94
N PHE A 322 -27.04 13.48 -0.89
CA PHE A 322 -26.01 14.40 -0.49
C PHE A 322 -25.02 14.71 -1.61
N ILE A 323 -24.55 13.68 -2.32
CA ILE A 323 -23.61 13.85 -3.43
C ILE A 323 -24.24 14.61 -4.58
N GLU A 324 -25.49 14.30 -4.94
CA GLU A 324 -26.22 14.99 -6.00
C GLU A 324 -26.37 16.50 -5.69
N GLU A 325 -26.84 16.82 -4.46
CA GLU A 325 -27.02 18.21 -4.05
C GLU A 325 -25.71 19.00 -4.02
N GLU A 326 -24.63 18.42 -3.47
CA GLU A 326 -23.33 19.10 -3.40
C GLU A 326 -22.67 19.23 -4.78
N PHE A 327 -22.88 18.26 -5.67
CA PHE A 327 -22.39 18.35 -7.04
C PHE A 327 -23.11 19.47 -7.79
N GLU A 328 -24.43 19.56 -7.68
CA GLU A 328 -25.22 20.62 -8.33
C GLU A 328 -24.88 22.01 -7.80
N LYS A 329 -24.73 22.15 -6.47
CA LYS A 329 -24.27 23.42 -5.85
C LYS A 329 -22.93 23.89 -6.37
N LEU A 330 -21.95 22.97 -6.49
CA LEU A 330 -20.63 23.30 -7.01
C LEU A 330 -20.71 23.74 -8.48
N VAL A 331 -21.48 23.01 -9.29
CA VAL A 331 -21.65 23.32 -10.71
C VAL A 331 -22.28 24.67 -10.88
N ASP A 332 -23.36 24.99 -10.15
CA ASP A 332 -24.05 26.27 -10.22
C ASP A 332 -23.15 27.45 -9.79
N SER A 333 -22.30 27.22 -8.80
CA SER A 333 -21.45 28.29 -8.26
C SER A 333 -20.19 28.58 -9.07
N ARG A 334 -19.61 27.58 -9.75
CA ARG A 334 -18.27 27.70 -10.36
C ARG A 334 -18.17 27.16 -11.78
N PHE A 335 -19.09 26.34 -12.22
CA PHE A 335 -19.04 25.62 -13.50
C PHE A 335 -20.35 25.67 -14.28
N SER A 336 -21.16 26.71 -14.07
CA SER A 336 -22.47 26.87 -14.70
C SER A 336 -22.41 26.85 -16.23
N GLU A 337 -21.32 27.34 -16.83
CA GLU A 337 -21.07 27.31 -18.26
C GLU A 337 -21.03 25.88 -18.85
N LEU A 338 -20.55 24.92 -18.08
CA LEU A 338 -20.50 23.50 -18.51
C LEU A 338 -21.89 22.87 -18.68
N LYS A 339 -22.93 23.43 -18.03
CA LYS A 339 -24.31 22.93 -18.20
C LYS A 339 -24.88 23.32 -19.58
N SER A 340 -24.40 24.41 -20.16
CA SER A 340 -24.89 24.93 -21.45
C SER A 340 -24.27 24.28 -22.68
N GLU A 341 -23.15 23.55 -22.51
CA GLU A 341 -22.57 22.71 -23.55
C GLU A 341 -23.47 21.47 -23.77
N LYS A 342 -24.58 21.68 -24.48
CA LYS A 342 -25.33 20.57 -25.10
C LYS A 342 -24.33 19.84 -25.97
N GLY A 343 -24.17 18.52 -25.67
CA GLY A 343 -23.26 17.63 -26.36
C GLY A 343 -23.20 17.95 -27.85
N GLY A 344 -22.01 18.32 -28.31
CA GLY A 344 -21.79 18.66 -29.69
C GLY A 344 -22.41 17.61 -30.60
N LEU A 345 -23.30 18.08 -31.43
CA LEU A 345 -23.76 17.36 -32.63
C LEU A 345 -22.64 17.36 -33.67
N PRO A 346 -22.73 16.47 -34.62
CA PRO A 346 -21.96 15.25 -34.89
C PRO A 346 -20.55 15.48 -35.40
#